data_02906e9df00f00fbfe1e81bf3b39bf4d
#
_entry.id   02906e9df00f00fbfe1e81bf3b39bf4d
#
_cell.length_a   1.000
_cell.length_b   1.000
_cell.length_c   1.000
_cell.angle_alpha   90.00
_cell.angle_beta   90.00
_cell.angle_gamma   90.00
#
_symmetry.space_group_name_H-M   'P 1'
#
loop_
_entity.id
_entity.type
_entity.pdbx_description
1 polymer ?
#
loop_
_entity_poly.entity_id
_entity_poly.type
_entity_poly.pdbx_seq_one_letter_code
_entity_poly.pdbx_strand_id
1 'polypeptide(L)'
;LFDGFNELGAWGMKIPKEYGGLGFSATNYNRAIGLVVTWCGSCVAWLSAHQSIGVPQPLKLFGTPEQKQKYLARLAKGAISAFALTEPGVGSDPAKMETRATPTADGKGWLLNGEKLWCTNGLKAEVIVVMAQTPPKVVNGKEKKQISAFILEMDTPGVEIAHRCQFMGLRGIGNVLIKFSNVFIPKENLVWGEGLGLKLALITLNTGRLTIPGGCAPAGRRML
;
A
#
# COMPACT_ATOMS: atom_id res chain seq x y z
N LEU A 1 5.31 1.70 -21.06
CA LEU A 1 6.11 1.61 -19.84
C LEU A 1 5.57 0.55 -18.88
N PHE A 2 4.28 0.62 -18.50
CA PHE A 2 3.67 -0.34 -17.57
C PHE A 2 3.62 -1.74 -18.17
N ASP A 3 3.30 -1.84 -19.46
CA ASP A 3 3.29 -3.11 -20.20
C ASP A 3 4.69 -3.74 -20.24
N GLY A 4 5.72 -2.95 -20.52
CA GLY A 4 7.10 -3.44 -20.49
C GLY A 4 7.55 -3.89 -19.09
N PHE A 5 7.10 -3.23 -18.01
CA PHE A 5 7.33 -3.73 -16.66
C PHE A 5 6.58 -5.04 -16.40
N ASN A 6 5.41 -5.21 -16.98
CA ASN A 6 4.64 -6.44 -16.87
C ASN A 6 5.30 -7.60 -17.60
N GLU A 7 5.73 -7.38 -18.85
CA GLU A 7 6.49 -8.35 -19.66
C GLU A 7 7.74 -8.85 -18.95
N LEU A 8 8.46 -7.95 -18.25
CA LEU A 8 9.64 -8.28 -17.44
C LEU A 8 9.30 -8.94 -16.09
N GLY A 9 8.02 -9.07 -15.73
CA GLY A 9 7.60 -9.55 -14.42
C GLY A 9 7.96 -8.61 -13.27
N ALA A 10 8.24 -7.33 -13.57
CA ALA A 10 8.75 -6.36 -12.58
C ALA A 10 7.75 -6.08 -11.45
N TRP A 11 6.46 -6.18 -11.71
CA TRP A 11 5.42 -6.05 -10.67
C TRP A 11 5.41 -7.22 -9.68
N GLY A 12 5.94 -8.39 -10.07
CA GLY A 12 6.02 -9.60 -9.26
C GLY A 12 7.38 -9.84 -8.58
N MET A 13 8.36 -8.92 -8.65
CA MET A 13 9.72 -9.18 -8.17
C MET A 13 9.78 -9.77 -6.75
N LYS A 14 9.03 -9.23 -5.79
CA LYS A 14 9.04 -9.69 -4.39
C LYS A 14 7.89 -10.63 -4.05
N ILE A 15 6.96 -10.85 -4.96
CA ILE A 15 5.85 -11.79 -4.77
C ILE A 15 6.43 -13.21 -4.89
N PRO A 16 6.05 -14.14 -3.98
CA PRO A 16 6.53 -15.52 -4.04
C PRO A 16 6.16 -16.22 -5.34
N LYS A 17 7.00 -17.16 -5.76
CA LYS A 17 6.81 -17.93 -7.03
C LYS A 17 5.50 -18.70 -7.06
N GLU A 18 5.04 -19.19 -5.91
CA GLU A 18 3.77 -19.91 -5.77
C GLU A 18 2.55 -19.09 -6.16
N TYR A 19 2.68 -17.74 -6.14
CA TYR A 19 1.65 -16.80 -6.60
C TYR A 19 1.99 -16.16 -7.96
N GLY A 20 2.96 -16.73 -8.70
CA GLY A 20 3.35 -16.26 -10.02
C GLY A 20 4.34 -15.10 -10.04
N GLY A 21 4.92 -14.73 -8.91
CA GLY A 21 5.98 -13.74 -8.82
C GLY A 21 7.37 -14.31 -9.07
N LEU A 22 8.40 -13.43 -9.04
CA LEU A 22 9.80 -13.82 -9.21
C LEU A 22 10.48 -14.30 -7.92
N GLY A 23 9.90 -14.03 -6.76
CA GLY A 23 10.40 -14.47 -5.47
C GLY A 23 11.77 -13.89 -5.09
N PHE A 24 12.09 -12.67 -5.52
CA PHE A 24 13.38 -12.05 -5.24
C PHE A 24 13.62 -11.88 -3.74
N SER A 25 14.82 -12.16 -3.30
CA SER A 25 15.32 -11.73 -2.01
C SER A 25 15.37 -10.19 -1.93
N ALA A 26 15.46 -9.63 -0.72
CA ALA A 26 15.63 -8.19 -0.55
C ALA A 26 16.88 -7.67 -1.28
N THR A 27 17.98 -8.43 -1.29
CA THR A 27 19.22 -8.08 -1.98
C THR A 27 19.02 -7.99 -3.49
N ASN A 28 18.42 -9.01 -4.11
CA ASN A 28 18.20 -9.03 -5.56
C ASN A 28 17.21 -7.96 -5.99
N TYR A 29 16.15 -7.75 -5.19
CA TYR A 29 15.21 -6.67 -5.42
C TYR A 29 15.90 -5.28 -5.37
N ASN A 30 16.72 -5.01 -4.35
CA ASN A 30 17.43 -3.74 -4.24
C ASN A 30 18.45 -3.54 -5.37
N ARG A 31 19.10 -4.60 -5.88
CA ARG A 31 19.94 -4.53 -7.08
C ARG A 31 19.13 -4.14 -8.31
N ALA A 32 17.97 -4.74 -8.53
CA ALA A 32 17.10 -4.40 -9.65
C ALA A 32 16.61 -2.95 -9.56
N ILE A 33 16.14 -2.49 -8.40
CA ILE A 33 15.77 -1.10 -8.14
C ILE A 33 16.94 -0.16 -8.38
N GLY A 34 18.16 -0.54 -7.94
CA GLY A 34 19.39 0.21 -8.17
C GLY A 34 19.71 0.43 -9.65
N LEU A 35 19.44 -0.55 -10.50
CA LEU A 35 19.58 -0.40 -11.96
C LEU A 35 18.56 0.58 -12.53
N VAL A 36 17.29 0.45 -12.15
CA VAL A 36 16.23 1.30 -12.68
C VAL A 36 16.40 2.77 -12.25
N VAL A 37 16.84 3.03 -11.01
CA VAL A 37 16.99 4.40 -10.49
C VAL A 37 18.05 5.20 -11.24
N THR A 38 19.07 4.57 -11.78
CA THR A 38 20.11 5.25 -12.58
C THR A 38 19.57 5.88 -13.87
N TRP A 39 18.35 5.50 -14.28
CA TRP A 39 17.69 6.00 -15.48
C TRP A 39 16.44 6.82 -15.15
N CYS A 40 15.61 6.38 -14.22
CA CYS A 40 14.35 7.05 -13.93
C CYS A 40 13.87 6.83 -12.48
N GLY A 41 13.96 7.87 -11.67
CA GLY A 41 13.48 7.86 -10.28
C GLY A 41 11.96 7.65 -10.18
N SER A 42 11.17 8.17 -11.12
CA SER A 42 9.72 7.95 -11.13
C SER A 42 9.36 6.47 -11.34
N CYS A 43 10.08 5.76 -12.21
CA CYS A 43 9.89 4.33 -12.42
C CYS A 43 10.18 3.53 -11.14
N VAL A 44 11.24 3.89 -10.43
CA VAL A 44 11.55 3.29 -9.12
C VAL A 44 10.46 3.55 -8.10
N ALA A 45 9.92 4.77 -8.06
CA ALA A 45 8.84 5.10 -7.13
C ALA A 45 7.60 4.24 -7.39
N TRP A 46 7.20 4.03 -8.64
CA TRP A 46 6.11 3.12 -9.01
C TRP A 46 6.36 1.69 -8.52
N LEU A 47 7.50 1.11 -8.87
CA LEU A 47 7.85 -0.25 -8.49
C LEU A 47 8.00 -0.41 -6.97
N SER A 48 8.67 0.53 -6.31
CA SER A 48 8.90 0.47 -4.87
C SER A 48 7.63 0.66 -4.06
N ALA A 49 6.77 1.60 -4.43
CA ALA A 49 5.49 1.78 -3.75
C ALA A 49 4.62 0.52 -3.84
N HIS A 50 4.63 -0.17 -4.98
CA HIS A 50 3.93 -1.44 -5.13
C HIS A 50 4.58 -2.57 -4.33
N GLN A 51 5.89 -2.82 -4.51
CA GLN A 51 6.60 -4.00 -4.00
C GLN A 51 6.96 -3.92 -2.52
N SER A 52 7.28 -2.72 -2.02
CA SER A 52 7.87 -2.56 -0.69
C SER A 52 6.88 -2.19 0.39
N ILE A 53 5.80 -1.48 0.03
CA ILE A 53 4.79 -1.00 0.97
C ILE A 53 3.36 -1.27 0.52
N GLY A 54 3.10 -1.41 -0.78
CA GLY A 54 1.78 -1.70 -1.34
C GLY A 54 1.21 -3.04 -0.84
N VAL A 55 0.12 -3.45 -1.44
CA VAL A 55 -0.63 -4.66 -1.03
C VAL A 55 0.23 -5.93 -0.95
N PRO A 56 1.24 -6.18 -1.83
CA PRO A 56 2.05 -7.39 -1.75
C PRO A 56 2.78 -7.58 -0.41
N GLN A 57 3.34 -6.51 0.14
CA GLN A 57 4.17 -6.65 1.34
C GLN A 57 3.37 -6.99 2.61
N PRO A 58 2.30 -6.26 2.98
CA PRO A 58 1.48 -6.63 4.13
C PRO A 58 0.79 -7.98 3.96
N LEU A 59 0.31 -8.34 2.76
CA LEU A 59 -0.29 -9.65 2.53
C LEU A 59 0.70 -10.78 2.68
N LYS A 60 1.90 -10.65 2.15
CA LYS A 60 2.94 -11.66 2.32
C LYS A 60 3.23 -11.96 3.78
N LEU A 61 3.22 -10.94 4.64
CA LEU A 61 3.53 -11.07 6.07
C LEU A 61 2.33 -11.50 6.92
N PHE A 62 1.15 -10.96 6.65
CA PHE A 62 0.01 -11.00 7.55
C PHE A 62 -1.30 -11.47 6.91
N GLY A 63 -1.34 -11.64 5.59
CA GLY A 63 -2.54 -12.06 4.87
C GLY A 63 -2.89 -13.53 5.15
N THR A 64 -4.18 -13.84 5.10
CA THR A 64 -4.66 -15.22 5.11
C THR A 64 -4.30 -15.94 3.80
N PRO A 65 -4.32 -17.27 3.74
CA PRO A 65 -4.09 -18.00 2.49
C PRO A 65 -5.03 -17.55 1.37
N GLU A 66 -6.30 -17.31 1.67
CA GLU A 66 -7.32 -16.87 0.72
C GLU A 66 -7.01 -15.46 0.19
N GLN A 67 -6.65 -14.52 1.07
CA GLN A 67 -6.23 -13.17 0.68
C GLN A 67 -4.99 -13.22 -0.21
N LYS A 68 -3.99 -14.03 0.13
CA LYS A 68 -2.77 -14.19 -0.66
C LYS A 68 -3.09 -14.75 -2.04
N GLN A 69 -3.89 -15.81 -2.11
CA GLN A 69 -4.27 -16.42 -3.39
C GLN A 69 -5.06 -15.46 -4.28
N LYS A 70 -6.00 -14.71 -3.69
CA LYS A 70 -6.84 -13.74 -4.42
C LYS A 70 -6.03 -12.58 -4.99
N TYR A 71 -5.18 -11.97 -4.16
CA TYR A 71 -4.55 -10.70 -4.51
C TYR A 71 -3.13 -10.86 -5.06
N LEU A 72 -2.26 -11.71 -4.46
CA LEU A 72 -0.86 -11.77 -4.88
C LEU A 72 -0.70 -12.27 -6.31
N ALA A 73 -1.50 -13.24 -6.73
CA ALA A 73 -1.46 -13.76 -8.11
C ALA A 73 -1.84 -12.68 -9.14
N ARG A 74 -2.83 -11.85 -8.82
CA ARG A 74 -3.26 -10.73 -9.68
C ARG A 74 -2.21 -9.62 -9.73
N LEU A 75 -1.62 -9.30 -8.57
CA LEU A 75 -0.58 -8.29 -8.45
C LEU A 75 0.72 -8.71 -9.15
N ALA A 76 1.07 -10.00 -9.16
CA ALA A 76 2.21 -10.52 -9.90
C ALA A 76 2.04 -10.40 -11.43
N LYS A 77 0.79 -10.37 -11.92
CA LYS A 77 0.44 -10.24 -13.34
C LYS A 77 0.27 -8.79 -13.82
N GLY A 78 0.59 -7.81 -12.98
CA GLY A 78 0.63 -6.40 -13.39
C GLY A 78 -0.45 -5.50 -12.81
N ALA A 79 -1.39 -6.02 -12.01
CA ALA A 79 -2.28 -5.17 -11.24
C ALA A 79 -1.46 -4.29 -10.28
N ILE A 80 -1.70 -2.98 -10.33
CA ILE A 80 -0.92 -2.03 -9.53
C ILE A 80 -1.58 -1.86 -8.17
N SER A 81 -0.76 -1.70 -7.13
CA SER A 81 -1.25 -1.46 -5.77
C SER A 81 -0.69 -0.20 -5.14
N ALA A 82 -1.45 0.33 -4.18
CA ALA A 82 -1.10 1.48 -3.37
C ALA A 82 -1.22 1.20 -1.87
N PHE A 83 -0.77 2.16 -1.07
CA PHE A 83 -0.80 2.12 0.39
C PHE A 83 -1.30 3.47 0.93
N ALA A 84 -2.31 3.46 1.79
CA ALA A 84 -3.00 4.64 2.27
C ALA A 84 -2.94 4.74 3.80
N LEU A 85 -2.00 5.55 4.30
CA LEU A 85 -1.79 5.80 5.73
C LEU A 85 -2.01 7.27 6.07
N THR A 86 -1.31 8.17 5.37
CA THR A 86 -1.24 9.60 5.62
C THR A 86 -2.56 10.31 5.29
N GLU A 87 -2.91 11.33 6.05
CA GLU A 87 -4.08 12.19 5.84
C GLU A 87 -3.65 13.66 5.76
N PRO A 88 -4.49 14.58 5.25
CA PRO A 88 -4.14 16.01 5.17
C PRO A 88 -3.66 16.61 6.49
N GLY A 89 -4.30 16.26 7.60
CA GLY A 89 -3.93 16.73 8.95
C GLY A 89 -2.97 15.81 9.72
N VAL A 90 -2.61 14.62 9.16
CA VAL A 90 -1.94 13.56 9.92
C VAL A 90 -0.81 12.92 9.11
N GLY A 91 0.41 13.37 9.33
CA GLY A 91 1.62 12.84 8.67
C GLY A 91 2.51 12.06 9.61
N SER A 92 3.33 12.76 10.41
CA SER A 92 4.37 12.16 11.27
C SER A 92 3.82 11.31 12.41
N ASP A 93 2.62 11.59 12.88
CA ASP A 93 1.95 10.81 13.94
C ASP A 93 0.68 10.12 13.39
N PRO A 94 0.81 8.99 12.69
CA PRO A 94 -0.32 8.30 12.08
C PRO A 94 -1.32 7.73 13.08
N ALA A 95 -0.99 7.69 14.38
CA ALA A 95 -1.94 7.28 15.42
C ALA A 95 -3.10 8.27 15.59
N LYS A 96 -2.96 9.49 15.07
CA LYS A 96 -3.99 10.53 15.10
C LYS A 96 -4.94 10.52 13.90
N MET A 97 -4.81 9.55 12.98
CA MET A 97 -5.67 9.49 11.79
C MET A 97 -7.16 9.63 12.13
N GLU A 98 -7.92 10.19 11.19
CA GLU A 98 -9.34 10.46 11.34
C GLU A 98 -10.23 9.57 10.47
N THR A 99 -9.68 8.99 9.39
CA THR A 99 -10.40 7.99 8.56
C THR A 99 -10.91 6.86 9.45
N ARG A 100 -12.19 6.52 9.30
CA ARG A 100 -12.90 5.55 10.15
C ARG A 100 -13.54 4.44 9.34
N ALA A 101 -13.49 3.24 9.88
CA ALA A 101 -14.23 2.08 9.42
C ALA A 101 -15.20 1.65 10.51
N THR A 102 -16.51 1.80 10.25
CA THR A 102 -17.57 1.45 11.17
C THR A 102 -18.17 0.10 10.78
N PRO A 103 -18.34 -0.86 11.71
CA PRO A 103 -18.98 -2.13 11.40
C PRO A 103 -20.38 -1.92 10.84
N THR A 104 -20.78 -2.72 9.84
CA THR A 104 -22.16 -2.75 9.36
C THR A 104 -23.09 -3.43 10.37
N ALA A 105 -24.36 -3.04 10.40
CA ALA A 105 -25.33 -3.59 11.35
C ALA A 105 -25.56 -5.11 11.19
N ASP A 106 -25.39 -5.62 9.98
CA ASP A 106 -25.51 -7.05 9.66
C ASP A 106 -24.21 -7.85 9.92
N GLY A 107 -23.13 -7.20 10.37
CA GLY A 107 -21.85 -7.80 10.68
C GLY A 107 -21.07 -8.36 9.48
N LYS A 108 -21.50 -8.04 8.23
CA LYS A 108 -20.86 -8.55 7.01
C LYS A 108 -19.60 -7.79 6.60
N GLY A 109 -19.39 -6.60 7.16
CA GLY A 109 -18.25 -5.78 6.79
C GLY A 109 -18.19 -4.45 7.51
N TRP A 110 -17.61 -3.48 6.84
CA TRP A 110 -17.30 -2.17 7.34
C TRP A 110 -17.72 -1.08 6.37
N LEU A 111 -18.09 0.08 6.86
CA LEU A 111 -18.27 1.31 6.08
C LEU A 111 -17.09 2.24 6.32
N LEU A 112 -16.29 2.48 5.30
CA LEU A 112 -15.12 3.36 5.34
C LEU A 112 -15.50 4.78 4.95
N ASN A 113 -15.09 5.74 5.79
CA ASN A 113 -15.28 7.17 5.59
C ASN A 113 -14.00 7.92 5.96
N GLY A 114 -13.64 8.94 5.17
CA GLY A 114 -12.48 9.78 5.40
C GLY A 114 -11.69 10.07 4.14
N GLU A 115 -10.43 10.47 4.31
CA GLU A 115 -9.57 10.78 3.17
C GLU A 115 -8.11 10.39 3.44
N LYS A 116 -7.38 10.08 2.37
CA LYS A 116 -5.96 9.73 2.42
C LYS A 116 -5.16 10.53 1.42
N LEU A 117 -4.07 11.13 1.88
CA LEU A 117 -3.20 11.99 1.10
C LEU A 117 -1.85 11.29 0.82
N TRP A 118 -1.18 11.71 -0.22
CA TRP A 118 0.12 11.21 -0.65
C TRP A 118 0.12 9.71 -1.00
N CYS A 119 -1.02 9.22 -1.53
CA CYS A 119 -1.14 7.83 -1.95
C CYS A 119 -0.39 7.61 -3.27
N THR A 120 0.89 7.24 -3.17
CA THR A 120 1.71 6.88 -4.35
C THR A 120 1.10 5.67 -5.06
N ASN A 121 1.10 5.71 -6.37
CA ASN A 121 0.43 4.76 -7.27
C ASN A 121 -1.11 4.86 -7.30
N GLY A 122 -1.76 5.61 -6.42
CA GLY A 122 -3.22 5.67 -6.32
C GLY A 122 -3.93 6.03 -7.62
N LEU A 123 -3.27 6.78 -8.52
CA LEU A 123 -3.85 7.14 -9.84
C LEU A 123 -4.09 5.92 -10.76
N LYS A 124 -3.34 4.85 -10.58
CA LYS A 124 -3.38 3.63 -11.42
C LYS A 124 -3.60 2.36 -10.60
N ALA A 125 -3.69 2.50 -9.28
CA ALA A 125 -3.91 1.34 -8.44
C ALA A 125 -5.28 0.72 -8.71
N GLU A 126 -5.31 -0.61 -8.76
CA GLU A 126 -6.53 -1.40 -8.77
C GLU A 126 -6.91 -1.81 -7.34
N VAL A 127 -5.89 -2.00 -6.49
CA VAL A 127 -6.06 -2.45 -5.10
C VAL A 127 -5.24 -1.57 -4.16
N ILE A 128 -5.79 -1.24 -3.00
CA ILE A 128 -5.10 -0.44 -1.99
C ILE A 128 -5.21 -1.07 -0.60
N VAL A 129 -4.17 -0.94 0.22
CA VAL A 129 -4.28 -1.18 1.66
C VAL A 129 -4.53 0.15 2.35
N VAL A 130 -5.64 0.23 3.09
CA VAL A 130 -6.07 1.44 3.80
C VAL A 130 -6.04 1.20 5.29
N MET A 131 -5.43 2.13 6.05
CA MET A 131 -5.52 2.17 7.51
C MET A 131 -6.67 3.07 7.93
N ALA A 132 -7.51 2.57 8.85
CA ALA A 132 -8.63 3.32 9.40
C ALA A 132 -8.82 3.03 10.88
N GLN A 133 -9.37 4.00 11.60
CA GLN A 133 -9.83 3.76 12.97
C GLN A 133 -11.03 2.82 12.95
N THR A 134 -10.99 1.81 13.79
CA THR A 134 -12.13 0.95 14.14
C THR A 134 -12.62 1.27 15.56
N PRO A 135 -13.80 0.80 15.98
CA PRO A 135 -14.32 1.08 17.31
C PRO A 135 -13.27 0.87 18.42
N PRO A 136 -13.20 1.76 19.40
CA PRO A 136 -12.20 1.65 20.47
C PRO A 136 -12.43 0.38 21.28
N LYS A 137 -11.36 -0.20 21.80
CA LYS A 137 -11.41 -1.34 22.72
C LYS A 137 -11.17 -0.86 24.14
N VAL A 138 -11.98 -1.34 25.08
CA VAL A 138 -11.76 -1.08 26.51
C VAL A 138 -10.69 -2.06 27.02
N VAL A 139 -9.57 -1.51 27.52
CA VAL A 139 -8.48 -2.26 28.12
C VAL A 139 -8.18 -1.66 29.49
N ASN A 140 -8.32 -2.46 30.55
CA ASN A 140 -8.14 -2.00 31.94
C ASN A 140 -9.00 -0.76 32.29
N GLY A 141 -10.26 -0.75 31.85
CA GLY A 141 -11.21 0.34 32.10
C GLY A 141 -10.95 1.64 31.31
N LYS A 142 -10.00 1.64 30.37
CA LYS A 142 -9.69 2.79 29.54
C LYS A 142 -9.97 2.46 28.05
N GLU A 143 -10.62 3.38 27.36
CA GLU A 143 -10.78 3.27 25.90
C GLU A 143 -9.44 3.45 25.20
N LYS A 144 -9.07 2.48 24.36
CA LYS A 144 -7.92 2.56 23.46
C LYS A 144 -8.38 2.63 22.02
N LYS A 145 -7.95 3.65 21.31
CA LYS A 145 -8.14 3.76 19.87
C LYS A 145 -7.56 2.53 19.19
N GLN A 146 -8.28 1.99 18.23
CA GLN A 146 -7.83 0.91 17.37
C GLN A 146 -7.65 1.42 15.94
N ILE A 147 -6.59 0.98 15.29
CA ILE A 147 -6.35 1.21 13.87
C ILE A 147 -6.23 -0.15 13.22
N SER A 148 -7.04 -0.40 12.21
CA SER A 148 -7.08 -1.62 11.45
C SER A 148 -6.66 -1.39 10.00
N ALA A 149 -6.20 -2.44 9.33
CA ALA A 149 -5.78 -2.40 7.93
C ALA A 149 -6.77 -3.19 7.07
N PHE A 150 -7.18 -2.62 5.96
CA PHE A 150 -8.17 -3.20 5.05
C PHE A 150 -7.63 -3.23 3.62
N ILE A 151 -7.93 -4.29 2.89
CA ILE A 151 -7.74 -4.33 1.44
C ILE A 151 -9.00 -3.81 0.78
N LEU A 152 -8.84 -2.89 -0.16
CA LEU A 152 -9.92 -2.25 -0.88
C LEU A 152 -9.63 -2.25 -2.38
N GLU A 153 -10.63 -2.62 -3.20
CA GLU A 153 -10.61 -2.42 -4.64
C GLU A 153 -10.89 -0.95 -4.95
N MET A 154 -10.11 -0.35 -5.85
CA MET A 154 -10.23 1.08 -6.14
C MET A 154 -11.47 1.45 -6.94
N ASP A 155 -12.14 0.49 -7.58
CA ASP A 155 -13.42 0.65 -8.29
C ASP A 155 -14.65 0.49 -7.38
N THR A 156 -14.44 0.27 -6.07
CA THR A 156 -15.55 0.14 -5.12
C THR A 156 -16.35 1.45 -5.06
N PRO A 157 -17.69 1.40 -5.11
CA PRO A 157 -18.53 2.59 -5.00
C PRO A 157 -18.20 3.43 -3.76
N GLY A 158 -18.07 4.75 -3.94
CA GLY A 158 -17.71 5.69 -2.89
C GLY A 158 -16.21 5.98 -2.76
N VAL A 159 -15.36 5.30 -3.54
CA VAL A 159 -13.93 5.65 -3.70
C VAL A 159 -13.80 6.72 -4.78
N GLU A 160 -13.17 7.83 -4.45
CA GLU A 160 -12.95 8.95 -5.36
C GLU A 160 -11.48 9.39 -5.34
N ILE A 161 -10.86 9.51 -6.51
CA ILE A 161 -9.57 10.20 -6.66
C ILE A 161 -9.87 11.71 -6.75
N ALA A 162 -9.82 12.38 -5.61
CA ALA A 162 -10.22 13.78 -5.50
C ALA A 162 -9.18 14.76 -6.06
N HIS A 163 -7.90 14.41 -6.01
CA HIS A 163 -6.83 15.29 -6.50
C HIS A 163 -5.59 14.49 -6.90
N ARG A 164 -4.96 14.85 -8.02
CA ARG A 164 -3.63 14.38 -8.39
C ARG A 164 -2.57 15.35 -7.84
N CYS A 165 -1.72 14.86 -6.96
CA CYS A 165 -0.64 15.64 -6.38
C CYS A 165 0.47 15.91 -7.42
N GLN A 166 0.88 17.15 -7.54
CA GLN A 166 1.99 17.57 -8.40
C GLN A 166 3.18 17.97 -7.53
N PHE A 167 4.35 17.42 -7.84
CA PHE A 167 5.57 17.65 -7.10
C PHE A 167 6.62 18.41 -7.92
N MET A 168 7.55 19.05 -7.24
CA MET A 168 8.70 19.69 -7.87
C MET A 168 9.61 18.64 -8.54
N GLY A 169 9.82 17.49 -7.91
CA GLY A 169 10.50 16.31 -8.47
C GLY A 169 9.55 15.12 -8.64
N LEU A 170 10.02 14.00 -9.20
CA LEU A 170 9.24 12.76 -9.41
C LEU A 170 7.89 13.01 -10.14
N ARG A 171 7.88 13.87 -11.13
CA ARG A 171 6.64 14.32 -11.82
C ARG A 171 5.88 13.19 -12.53
N GLY A 172 6.54 12.08 -12.81
CA GLY A 172 5.95 10.91 -13.48
C GLY A 172 5.20 9.96 -12.57
N ILE A 173 5.13 10.20 -11.25
CA ILE A 173 4.39 9.33 -10.34
C ILE A 173 2.90 9.67 -10.28
N GLY A 174 2.08 8.66 -9.96
CA GLY A 174 0.63 8.80 -9.80
C GLY A 174 0.23 8.95 -8.34
N ASN A 175 0.66 10.04 -7.70
CA ASN A 175 0.35 10.33 -6.30
C ASN A 175 -0.96 11.11 -6.19
N VAL A 176 -1.83 10.75 -5.25
CA VAL A 176 -3.18 11.28 -5.18
C VAL A 176 -3.67 11.51 -3.74
N LEU A 177 -4.72 12.35 -3.64
CA LEU A 177 -5.67 12.41 -2.54
C LEU A 177 -6.86 11.51 -2.91
N ILE A 178 -7.21 10.60 -2.02
CA ILE A 178 -8.36 9.69 -2.17
C ILE A 178 -9.37 10.03 -1.09
N LYS A 179 -10.65 10.16 -1.48
CA LYS A 179 -11.79 10.27 -0.57
C LYS A 179 -12.58 8.97 -0.52
N PHE A 180 -13.11 8.67 0.64
CA PHE A 180 -13.94 7.52 0.91
C PHE A 180 -15.27 7.98 1.50
N SER A 181 -16.38 7.63 0.85
CA SER A 181 -17.74 8.01 1.26
C SER A 181 -18.60 6.76 1.35
N ASN A 182 -18.82 6.27 2.57
CA ASN A 182 -19.58 5.04 2.85
C ASN A 182 -19.14 3.83 2.03
N VAL A 183 -17.84 3.69 1.83
CA VAL A 183 -17.27 2.58 1.05
C VAL A 183 -17.42 1.27 1.81
N PHE A 184 -18.16 0.33 1.24
CA PHE A 184 -18.33 -0.99 1.85
C PHE A 184 -17.07 -1.84 1.67
N ILE A 185 -16.56 -2.37 2.78
CA ILE A 185 -15.43 -3.30 2.82
C ILE A 185 -15.92 -4.62 3.42
N PRO A 186 -15.86 -5.74 2.70
CA PRO A 186 -16.20 -7.05 3.23
C PRO A 186 -15.33 -7.43 4.44
N LYS A 187 -15.90 -8.20 5.36
CA LYS A 187 -15.22 -8.61 6.60
C LYS A 187 -13.91 -9.35 6.35
N GLU A 188 -13.87 -10.16 5.31
CA GLU A 188 -12.70 -10.93 4.89
C GLU A 188 -11.54 -10.08 4.36
N ASN A 189 -11.78 -8.81 4.06
CA ASN A 189 -10.74 -7.87 3.61
C ASN A 189 -9.99 -7.18 4.76
N LEU A 190 -10.35 -7.46 6.02
CA LEU A 190 -9.54 -7.08 7.17
C LEU A 190 -8.22 -7.88 7.17
N VAL A 191 -7.09 -7.20 7.25
CA VAL A 191 -5.76 -7.84 7.23
C VAL A 191 -5.24 -8.01 8.65
N TRP A 192 -4.79 -9.23 8.97
CA TRP A 192 -4.20 -9.64 10.25
C TRP A 192 -5.18 -9.65 11.41
N GLY A 193 -5.86 -8.54 11.69
CA GLY A 193 -6.82 -8.44 12.78
C GLY A 193 -7.13 -7.00 13.16
N GLU A 194 -8.22 -6.83 13.88
CA GLU A 194 -8.68 -5.53 14.35
C GLU A 194 -7.72 -4.94 15.38
N GLY A 195 -7.40 -3.65 15.22
CA GLY A 195 -6.46 -2.92 16.08
C GLY A 195 -4.97 -3.17 15.77
N LEU A 196 -4.64 -4.01 14.80
CA LEU A 196 -3.25 -4.32 14.43
C LEU A 196 -2.74 -3.53 13.21
N GLY A 197 -3.56 -2.68 12.60
CA GLY A 197 -3.25 -1.97 11.37
C GLY A 197 -2.07 -1.02 11.47
N LEU A 198 -1.92 -0.26 12.57
CA LEU A 198 -0.76 0.63 12.74
C LEU A 198 0.54 -0.16 12.88
N LYS A 199 0.51 -1.27 13.64
CA LYS A 199 1.67 -2.16 13.76
C LYS A 199 2.04 -2.78 12.41
N LEU A 200 1.04 -3.24 11.65
CA LEU A 200 1.21 -3.74 10.29
C LEU A 200 1.87 -2.68 9.40
N ALA A 201 1.35 -1.45 9.43
CA ALA A 201 1.88 -0.35 8.63
C ALA A 201 3.36 -0.09 8.93
N LEU A 202 3.74 0.03 10.20
CA LEU A 202 5.12 0.31 10.61
C LEU A 202 6.08 -0.82 10.21
N ILE A 203 5.68 -2.09 10.37
CA ILE A 203 6.49 -3.24 9.93
C ILE A 203 6.64 -3.24 8.40
N THR A 204 5.56 -2.98 7.68
CA THR A 204 5.58 -2.90 6.21
C THR A 204 6.52 -1.80 5.73
N LEU A 205 6.44 -0.61 6.31
CA LEU A 205 7.29 0.54 5.96
C LEU A 205 8.79 0.28 6.16
N ASN A 206 9.19 -0.59 7.08
CA ASN A 206 10.61 -0.93 7.28
C ASN A 206 11.24 -1.52 6.02
N THR A 207 10.48 -2.27 5.22
CA THR A 207 10.95 -2.79 3.94
C THR A 207 11.23 -1.67 2.93
N GLY A 208 10.34 -0.67 2.85
CA GLY A 208 10.54 0.51 2.02
C GLY A 208 11.78 1.32 2.43
N ARG A 209 12.00 1.45 3.75
CA ARG A 209 13.18 2.16 4.28
C ARG A 209 14.52 1.51 3.90
N LEU A 210 14.56 0.21 3.70
CA LEU A 210 15.75 -0.48 3.18
C LEU A 210 15.94 -0.28 1.68
N THR A 211 14.85 -0.14 0.94
CA THR A 211 14.89 0.03 -0.51
C THR A 211 15.38 1.43 -0.92
N ILE A 212 15.01 2.46 -0.17
CA ILE A 212 15.42 3.85 -0.47
C ILE A 212 16.94 4.00 -0.52
N PRO A 213 17.73 3.62 0.52
CA PRO A 213 19.20 3.69 0.43
C PRO A 213 19.78 2.81 -0.67
N GLY A 214 19.18 1.64 -0.91
CA GLY A 214 19.55 0.74 -2.00
C GLY A 214 19.45 1.39 -3.39
N GLY A 215 18.54 2.35 -3.57
CA GLY A 215 18.43 3.19 -4.76
C GLY A 215 19.37 4.40 -4.75
N CYS A 216 19.54 5.07 -3.61
CA CYS A 216 20.32 6.30 -3.50
C CYS A 216 21.80 6.12 -3.90
N ALA A 217 22.45 5.01 -3.50
CA ALA A 217 23.85 4.77 -3.80
C ALA A 217 24.15 4.63 -5.31
N PRO A 218 23.39 3.83 -6.10
CA PRO A 218 23.55 3.78 -7.55
C PRO A 218 23.19 5.11 -8.23
N ALA A 219 22.15 5.83 -7.75
CA ALA A 219 21.79 7.15 -8.27
C ALA A 219 22.95 8.14 -8.08
N GLY A 220 23.57 8.19 -6.90
CA GLY A 220 24.74 9.02 -6.63
C GLY A 220 25.92 8.71 -7.55
N ARG A 221 26.23 7.43 -7.78
CA ARG A 221 27.27 7.02 -8.75
C ARG A 221 27.00 7.51 -10.17
N ARG A 222 25.74 7.53 -10.57
CA ARG A 222 25.38 7.98 -11.93
C ARG A 222 25.52 9.49 -12.11
N MET A 223 25.42 10.25 -11.03
CA MET A 223 25.58 11.72 -11.06
C MET A 223 27.05 12.16 -11.05
N LEU A 224 27.97 11.32 -10.60
CA LEU A 224 29.42 11.53 -10.67
C LEU A 224 29.99 11.14 -12.04
#